data_9ce4b115dac74f2e0955d0b01668c872
#
_entry.id   9ce4b115dac74f2e0955d0b01668c872
#
_cell.length_a   1.000
_cell.length_b   1.000
_cell.length_c   1.000
_cell.angle_alpha   90.00
_cell.angle_beta   90.00
_cell.angle_gamma   90.00
#
_symmetry.space_group_name_H-M   'P 1'
#
loop_
_entity.id
_entity.type
_entity.pdbx_description
1 polymer ?
#
loop_
_entity_poly.entity_id
_entity_poly.type
_entity_poly.pdbx_seq_one_letter_code
_entity_poly.pdbx_strand_id
1 'polypeptide(L)'
;MYSIFAGVLGVSQLSALGVFNLFSKKFSRRQLYTFSIALVVLGYLIFFVSPMNMLYIGMAGILIFLGDAFIQLLMMMFLTDSVEYGQWKLGRRNESITFSVQPFINKIGGAIGNGIVGVTLIISGINSAPTPEDVTDTGLMIMKASMLILPLIFIVAGYIIYRRWFKIDEKMFADIVTDLTKRGDFKTAESD
;
A
#
# COMPACT_ATOMS: atom_id res chain seq x y z
N MET A 1 -12.84 22.44 -1.32
CA MET A 1 -12.49 21.34 -0.39
C MET A 1 -11.66 20.23 -1.04
N TYR A 2 -12.02 19.75 -2.22
CA TYR A 2 -11.22 18.74 -2.95
C TYR A 2 -9.75 19.14 -3.17
N SER A 3 -9.50 20.37 -3.60
CA SER A 3 -8.14 20.88 -3.87
C SER A 3 -7.24 20.90 -2.62
N ILE A 4 -7.82 21.19 -1.45
CA ILE A 4 -7.08 21.17 -0.18
C ILE A 4 -6.71 19.74 0.19
N PHE A 5 -7.63 18.80 0.03
CA PHE A 5 -7.40 17.39 0.29
C PHE A 5 -6.34 16.81 -0.66
N ALA A 6 -6.39 17.16 -1.94
CA ALA A 6 -5.37 16.78 -2.92
C ALA A 6 -3.99 17.37 -2.58
N GLY A 7 -3.94 18.61 -2.06
CA GLY A 7 -2.70 19.22 -1.55
C GLY A 7 -2.12 18.45 -0.36
N VAL A 8 -2.96 18.09 0.61
CA VAL A 8 -2.55 17.27 1.77
C VAL A 8 -1.99 15.93 1.33
N LEU A 9 -2.61 15.27 0.33
CA LEU A 9 -2.15 14.03 -0.26
C LEU A 9 -0.74 14.17 -0.86
N GLY A 10 -0.54 15.18 -1.70
CA GLY A 10 0.76 15.42 -2.35
C GLY A 10 1.88 15.70 -1.33
N VAL A 11 1.62 16.58 -0.36
CA VAL A 11 2.59 16.92 0.69
C VAL A 11 2.91 15.69 1.56
N SER A 12 1.90 14.88 1.92
CA SER A 12 2.10 13.67 2.71
C SER A 12 2.97 12.65 1.97
N GLN A 13 2.74 12.43 0.68
CA GLN A 13 3.54 11.50 -0.13
C GLN A 13 4.98 11.97 -0.30
N LEU A 14 5.22 13.25 -0.58
CA LEU A 14 6.57 13.81 -0.68
C LEU A 14 7.33 13.74 0.66
N SER A 15 6.64 14.05 1.75
CA SER A 15 7.21 13.95 3.10
C SER A 15 7.57 12.50 3.45
N ALA A 16 6.75 11.54 3.03
CA ALA A 16 7.01 10.12 3.24
C ALA A 16 8.32 9.66 2.59
N LEU A 17 8.65 10.15 1.39
CA LEU A 17 9.91 9.82 0.71
C LEU A 17 11.14 10.26 1.52
N GLY A 18 11.12 11.49 2.07
CA GLY A 18 12.21 12.00 2.91
C GLY A 18 12.35 11.25 4.23
N VAL A 19 11.22 10.98 4.87
CA VAL A 19 11.15 10.30 6.18
C VAL A 19 11.48 8.82 6.06
N PHE A 20 11.09 8.16 4.97
CA PHE A 20 11.34 6.74 4.75
C PHE A 20 12.82 6.36 4.84
N ASN A 21 13.71 7.16 4.24
CA ASN A 21 15.16 6.91 4.28
C ASN A 21 15.74 6.94 5.71
N LEU A 22 15.17 7.75 6.59
CA LEU A 22 15.59 7.81 7.99
C LEU A 22 15.13 6.55 8.76
N PHE A 23 13.92 6.12 8.49
CA PHE A 23 13.32 4.95 9.15
C PHE A 23 13.89 3.63 8.61
N SER A 24 14.15 3.52 7.31
CA SER A 24 14.70 2.31 6.68
C SER A 24 16.11 1.96 7.15
N LYS A 25 16.87 2.96 7.64
CA LYS A 25 18.20 2.73 8.26
C LYS A 25 18.14 2.16 9.67
N LYS A 26 17.02 2.37 10.38
CA LYS A 26 16.89 2.04 11.81
C LYS A 26 16.01 0.81 12.06
N PHE A 27 15.02 0.59 11.23
CA PHE A 27 14.03 -0.46 11.40
C PHE A 27 14.11 -1.49 10.28
N SER A 28 13.82 -2.75 10.63
CA SER A 28 13.73 -3.82 9.64
C SER A 28 12.56 -3.59 8.67
N ARG A 29 12.69 -4.09 7.44
CA ARG A 29 11.62 -4.00 6.41
C ARG A 29 10.29 -4.56 6.92
N ARG A 30 10.36 -5.63 7.70
CA ARG A 30 9.18 -6.26 8.32
C ARG A 30 8.52 -5.37 9.38
N GLN A 31 9.33 -4.67 10.20
CA GLN A 31 8.83 -3.72 11.19
C GLN A 31 8.21 -2.50 10.52
N LEU A 32 8.88 -1.95 9.49
CA LEU A 32 8.36 -0.82 8.71
C LEU A 32 7.03 -1.17 8.03
N TYR A 33 6.94 -2.36 7.44
CA TYR A 33 5.69 -2.79 6.82
C TYR A 33 4.55 -2.93 7.84
N THR A 34 4.84 -3.53 9.00
CA THR A 34 3.86 -3.63 10.09
C THR A 34 3.42 -2.25 10.58
N PHE A 35 4.37 -1.33 10.76
CA PHE A 35 4.09 0.05 11.16
C PHE A 35 3.22 0.79 10.12
N SER A 36 3.55 0.64 8.84
CA SER A 36 2.79 1.26 7.75
C SER A 36 1.35 0.75 7.69
N ILE A 37 1.15 -0.56 7.83
CA ILE A 37 -0.19 -1.16 7.91
C ILE A 37 -0.94 -0.63 9.13
N ALA A 38 -0.29 -0.51 10.29
CA ALA A 38 -0.92 0.05 11.49
C ALA A 38 -1.37 1.50 11.29
N LEU A 39 -0.55 2.33 10.63
CA LEU A 39 -0.93 3.70 10.28
C LEU A 39 -2.16 3.75 9.38
N VAL A 40 -2.19 2.92 8.33
CA VAL A 40 -3.32 2.85 7.41
C VAL A 40 -4.59 2.40 8.15
N VAL A 41 -4.51 1.32 8.93
CA VAL A 41 -5.64 0.81 9.72
C VAL A 41 -6.18 1.86 10.68
N LEU A 42 -5.30 2.55 11.42
CA LEU A 42 -5.69 3.65 12.31
C LEU A 42 -6.36 4.79 11.55
N GLY A 43 -5.80 5.17 10.40
CA GLY A 43 -6.39 6.20 9.55
C GLY A 43 -7.80 5.84 9.07
N TYR A 44 -8.02 4.60 8.62
CA TYR A 44 -9.34 4.12 8.22
C TYR A 44 -10.32 4.08 9.41
N LEU A 45 -9.89 3.66 10.60
CA LEU A 45 -10.73 3.65 11.79
C LEU A 45 -11.13 5.07 12.22
N ILE A 46 -10.18 6.02 12.22
CA ILE A 46 -10.46 7.42 12.52
C ILE A 46 -11.45 7.97 11.49
N PHE A 47 -11.24 7.68 10.21
CA PHE A 47 -12.13 8.14 9.15
C PHE A 47 -13.55 7.59 9.29
N PHE A 48 -13.68 6.33 9.70
CA PHE A 48 -14.98 5.68 9.90
C PHE A 48 -15.78 6.29 11.05
N VAL A 49 -15.12 6.59 12.16
CA VAL A 49 -15.76 7.13 13.39
C VAL A 49 -15.88 8.66 13.34
N SER A 50 -15.15 9.31 12.44
CA SER A 50 -15.07 10.77 12.37
C SER A 50 -16.42 11.41 12.04
N PRO A 51 -16.83 12.47 12.77
CA PRO A 51 -17.87 13.36 12.29
C PRO A 51 -17.41 14.04 10.99
N MET A 52 -18.36 14.55 10.19
CA MET A 52 -18.10 15.29 8.93
C MET A 52 -17.35 16.63 9.19
N ASN A 53 -16.22 16.54 9.87
CA ASN A 53 -15.35 17.69 10.18
C ASN A 53 -14.03 17.51 9.42
N MET A 54 -13.65 18.55 8.67
CA MET A 54 -12.49 18.56 7.79
C MET A 54 -11.17 18.29 8.53
N LEU A 55 -11.08 18.65 9.80
CA LEU A 55 -9.88 18.44 10.62
C LEU A 55 -9.64 16.94 10.86
N TYR A 56 -10.67 16.20 11.26
CA TYR A 56 -10.57 14.75 11.49
C TYR A 56 -10.34 13.98 10.18
N ILE A 57 -11.03 14.39 9.11
CA ILE A 57 -10.85 13.82 7.78
C ILE A 57 -9.42 14.07 7.28
N GLY A 58 -8.87 15.27 7.50
CA GLY A 58 -7.50 15.60 7.14
C GLY A 58 -6.47 14.76 7.91
N MET A 59 -6.64 14.61 9.23
CA MET A 59 -5.77 13.78 10.07
C MET A 59 -5.79 12.30 9.62
N ALA A 60 -6.98 11.76 9.41
CA ALA A 60 -7.15 10.40 8.90
C ALA A 60 -6.47 10.23 7.53
N GLY A 61 -6.65 11.20 6.64
CA GLY A 61 -6.01 11.23 5.32
C GLY A 61 -4.49 11.23 5.39
N ILE A 62 -3.88 12.04 6.25
CA ILE A 62 -2.42 12.07 6.45
C ILE A 62 -1.91 10.69 6.87
N LEU A 63 -2.57 10.03 7.82
CA LEU A 63 -2.16 8.70 8.29
C LEU A 63 -2.25 7.66 7.18
N ILE A 64 -3.36 7.65 6.41
CA ILE A 64 -3.57 6.73 5.30
C ILE A 64 -2.51 6.95 4.22
N PHE A 65 -2.31 8.19 3.77
CA PHE A 65 -1.39 8.50 2.68
C PHE A 65 0.08 8.27 3.04
N LEU A 66 0.47 8.58 4.28
CA LEU A 66 1.81 8.32 4.76
C LEU A 66 2.09 6.82 4.87
N GLY A 67 1.13 6.07 5.40
CA GLY A 67 1.23 4.61 5.48
C GLY A 67 1.25 3.96 4.08
N ASP A 68 0.39 4.42 3.15
CA ASP A 68 0.35 3.93 1.78
C ASP A 68 1.65 4.20 1.02
N ALA A 69 2.23 5.40 1.15
CA ALA A 69 3.51 5.73 0.53
C ALA A 69 4.64 4.81 1.03
N PHE A 70 4.68 4.50 2.33
CA PHE A 70 5.64 3.55 2.89
C PHE A 70 5.41 2.13 2.35
N ILE A 71 4.16 1.69 2.24
CA ILE A 71 3.80 0.39 1.66
C ILE A 71 4.30 0.30 0.22
N GLN A 72 4.08 1.32 -0.60
CA GLN A 72 4.52 1.33 -2.00
C GLN A 72 6.05 1.23 -2.13
N LEU A 73 6.81 1.96 -1.30
CA LEU A 73 8.27 1.86 -1.28
C LEU A 73 8.75 0.48 -0.85
N LEU A 74 8.14 -0.09 0.18
CA LEU A 74 8.47 -1.43 0.68
C LEU A 74 8.11 -2.52 -0.35
N MET A 75 7.01 -2.36 -1.09
CA MET A 75 6.63 -3.30 -2.16
C MET A 75 7.70 -3.35 -3.26
N MET A 76 8.29 -2.20 -3.64
CA MET A 76 9.42 -2.19 -4.58
C MET A 76 10.62 -2.95 -4.03
N MET A 77 10.96 -2.77 -2.74
CA MET A 77 12.04 -3.51 -2.10
C MET A 77 11.75 -5.02 -2.07
N PHE A 78 10.52 -5.43 -1.74
CA PHE A 78 10.14 -6.85 -1.73
C PHE A 78 10.18 -7.48 -3.12
N LEU A 79 9.86 -6.74 -4.18
CA LEU A 79 10.00 -7.21 -5.55
C LEU A 79 11.49 -7.42 -5.90
N THR A 80 12.36 -6.48 -5.55
CA THR A 80 13.80 -6.62 -5.74
C THR A 80 14.32 -7.86 -5.01
N ASP A 81 13.99 -8.00 -3.72
CA ASP A 81 14.40 -9.17 -2.93
C ASP A 81 13.93 -10.49 -3.56
N SER A 82 12.74 -10.48 -4.17
CA SER A 82 12.18 -11.64 -4.86
C SER A 82 12.94 -11.98 -6.15
N VAL A 83 13.50 -10.97 -6.84
CA VAL A 83 14.37 -11.17 -8.02
C VAL A 83 15.66 -11.89 -7.62
N GLU A 84 16.35 -11.38 -6.58
CA GLU A 84 17.58 -11.98 -6.07
C GLU A 84 17.33 -13.40 -5.54
N TYR A 85 16.26 -13.61 -4.79
CA TYR A 85 15.85 -14.94 -4.32
C TYR A 85 15.58 -15.90 -5.48
N GLY A 86 14.88 -15.42 -6.50
CA GLY A 86 14.60 -16.20 -7.73
C GLY A 86 15.88 -16.58 -8.46
N GLN A 87 16.83 -15.66 -8.61
CA GLN A 87 18.13 -15.92 -9.23
C GLN A 87 18.93 -16.94 -8.42
N TRP A 88 18.99 -16.78 -7.11
CA TRP A 88 19.69 -17.68 -6.21
C TRP A 88 19.15 -19.12 -6.30
N LYS A 89 17.83 -19.26 -6.34
CA LYS A 89 17.16 -20.57 -6.32
C LYS A 89 17.06 -21.24 -7.68
N LEU A 90 16.86 -20.48 -8.75
CA LEU A 90 16.58 -21.00 -10.09
C LEU A 90 17.77 -20.85 -11.06
N GLY A 91 18.84 -20.17 -10.66
CA GLY A 91 19.99 -19.88 -11.51
C GLY A 91 19.68 -18.94 -12.69
N ARG A 92 18.54 -18.26 -12.68
CA ARG A 92 18.10 -17.33 -13.74
C ARG A 92 17.54 -16.05 -13.14
N ARG A 93 18.01 -14.89 -13.63
CA ARG A 93 17.52 -13.57 -13.24
C ARG A 93 16.31 -13.19 -14.09
N ASN A 94 15.12 -13.25 -13.52
CA ASN A 94 13.86 -12.92 -14.19
C ASN A 94 13.33 -11.55 -13.74
N GLU A 95 14.16 -10.54 -13.79
CA GLU A 95 13.88 -9.18 -13.31
C GLU A 95 12.65 -8.56 -14.00
N SER A 96 12.65 -8.57 -15.35
CA SER A 96 11.58 -7.96 -16.14
C SER A 96 10.21 -8.59 -15.85
N ILE A 97 10.15 -9.92 -15.67
CA ILE A 97 8.92 -10.62 -15.35
C ILE A 97 8.44 -10.22 -13.94
N THR A 98 9.34 -10.20 -12.98
CA THR A 98 8.99 -9.86 -11.58
C THR A 98 8.47 -8.42 -11.47
N PHE A 99 9.15 -7.45 -12.10
CA PHE A 99 8.70 -6.06 -12.08
C PHE A 99 7.44 -5.79 -12.91
N SER A 100 7.15 -6.59 -13.94
CA SER A 100 5.90 -6.46 -14.70
C SER A 100 4.64 -6.81 -13.90
N VAL A 101 4.79 -7.57 -12.82
CA VAL A 101 3.68 -7.96 -11.93
C VAL A 101 3.08 -6.73 -11.24
N GLN A 102 3.89 -5.74 -10.87
CA GLN A 102 3.42 -4.55 -10.15
C GLN A 102 2.43 -3.70 -10.98
N PRO A 103 2.75 -3.24 -12.20
CA PRO A 103 1.78 -2.48 -13.01
C PRO A 103 0.56 -3.33 -13.40
N PHE A 104 0.72 -4.64 -13.55
CA PHE A 104 -0.38 -5.56 -13.82
C PHE A 104 -1.36 -5.60 -12.64
N ILE A 105 -0.88 -5.80 -11.41
CA ILE A 105 -1.71 -5.81 -10.19
C ILE A 105 -2.36 -4.45 -9.99
N ASN A 106 -1.64 -3.33 -10.21
CA ASN A 106 -2.19 -1.99 -10.07
C ASN A 106 -3.36 -1.75 -11.03
N LYS A 107 -3.26 -2.21 -12.28
CA LYS A 107 -4.35 -2.09 -13.27
C LYS A 107 -5.56 -2.96 -12.88
N ILE A 108 -5.34 -4.20 -12.47
CA ILE A 108 -6.43 -5.08 -12.00
C ILE A 108 -7.07 -4.50 -10.75
N GLY A 109 -6.26 -4.08 -9.77
CA GLY A 109 -6.76 -3.48 -8.54
C GLY A 109 -7.59 -2.22 -8.81
N GLY A 110 -7.11 -1.35 -9.71
CA GLY A 110 -7.83 -0.16 -10.14
C GLY A 110 -9.16 -0.50 -10.84
N ALA A 111 -9.18 -1.50 -11.71
CA ALA A 111 -10.41 -1.93 -12.39
C ALA A 111 -11.45 -2.50 -11.40
N ILE A 112 -11.01 -3.35 -10.48
CA ILE A 112 -11.87 -3.91 -9.41
C ILE A 112 -12.37 -2.79 -8.50
N GLY A 113 -11.48 -1.87 -8.07
CA GLY A 113 -11.84 -0.74 -7.23
C GLY A 113 -12.89 0.16 -7.87
N ASN A 114 -12.70 0.54 -9.14
CA ASN A 114 -13.68 1.33 -9.88
C ASN A 114 -15.02 0.60 -10.05
N GLY A 115 -14.99 -0.71 -10.27
CA GLY A 115 -16.18 -1.56 -10.32
C GLY A 115 -16.94 -1.54 -8.99
N ILE A 116 -16.24 -1.71 -7.87
CA ILE A 116 -16.82 -1.65 -6.52
C ILE A 116 -17.45 -0.28 -6.26
N VAL A 117 -16.75 0.81 -6.62
CA VAL A 117 -17.29 2.18 -6.50
C VAL A 117 -18.56 2.32 -7.30
N GLY A 118 -18.59 1.90 -8.57
CA GLY A 118 -19.76 1.97 -9.43
C GLY A 118 -20.97 1.20 -8.85
N VAL A 119 -20.76 -0.04 -8.42
CA VAL A 119 -21.80 -0.86 -7.77
C VAL A 119 -22.28 -0.21 -6.47
N THR A 120 -21.37 0.32 -5.66
CA THR A 120 -21.71 1.00 -4.40
C THR A 120 -22.59 2.22 -4.63
N LEU A 121 -22.29 3.05 -5.64
CA LEU A 121 -23.10 4.23 -6.00
C LEU A 121 -24.52 3.85 -6.42
N ILE A 122 -24.69 2.73 -7.10
CA ILE A 122 -26.01 2.21 -7.49
C ILE A 122 -26.79 1.71 -6.28
N ILE A 123 -26.17 0.84 -5.47
CA ILE A 123 -26.83 0.19 -4.33
C ILE A 123 -27.13 1.20 -3.22
N SER A 124 -26.29 2.21 -3.02
CA SER A 124 -26.53 3.28 -2.05
C SER A 124 -27.61 4.26 -2.46
N GLY A 125 -28.06 4.24 -3.72
CA GLY A 125 -29.04 5.18 -4.25
C GLY A 125 -28.48 6.60 -4.46
N ILE A 126 -27.22 6.85 -4.19
CA ILE A 126 -26.58 8.17 -4.35
C ILE A 126 -26.66 8.65 -5.81
N ASN A 127 -26.51 7.72 -6.75
CA ASN A 127 -26.57 8.04 -8.18
C ASN A 127 -27.97 8.49 -8.64
N SER A 128 -29.00 8.19 -7.86
CA SER A 128 -30.42 8.52 -8.17
C SER A 128 -30.95 9.68 -7.33
N ALA A 129 -30.18 10.18 -6.36
CA ALA A 129 -30.56 11.27 -5.49
C ALA A 129 -30.37 12.62 -6.23
N PRO A 130 -31.42 13.45 -6.39
CA PRO A 130 -31.34 14.77 -7.07
C PRO A 130 -30.46 15.76 -6.31
N THR A 131 -30.47 15.69 -4.98
CA THR A 131 -29.66 16.55 -4.10
C THR A 131 -28.93 15.71 -3.05
N PRO A 132 -27.83 16.20 -2.44
CA PRO A 132 -27.15 15.49 -1.36
C PRO A 132 -28.05 15.22 -0.14
N GLU A 133 -29.10 16.00 0.06
CA GLU A 133 -30.05 15.90 1.16
C GLU A 133 -31.05 14.74 0.95
N ASP A 134 -31.24 14.31 -0.30
CA ASP A 134 -32.12 13.20 -0.66
C ASP A 134 -31.46 11.82 -0.45
N VAL A 135 -30.16 11.79 -0.10
CA VAL A 135 -29.45 10.53 0.17
C VAL A 135 -29.90 10.00 1.53
N THR A 136 -30.42 8.77 1.52
CA THR A 136 -30.87 8.13 2.75
C THR A 136 -29.71 7.78 3.69
N ASP A 137 -29.94 7.75 5.00
CA ASP A 137 -28.95 7.32 5.99
C ASP A 137 -28.42 5.91 5.70
N THR A 138 -29.26 5.03 5.21
CA THR A 138 -28.89 3.68 4.76
C THR A 138 -27.91 3.76 3.56
N GLY A 139 -28.17 4.62 2.59
CA GLY A 139 -27.28 4.84 1.45
C GLY A 139 -25.91 5.35 1.88
N LEU A 140 -25.87 6.32 2.79
CA LEU A 140 -24.62 6.82 3.38
C LEU A 140 -23.85 5.73 4.13
N MET A 141 -24.56 4.86 4.86
CA MET A 141 -23.93 3.76 5.60
C MET A 141 -23.35 2.71 4.64
N ILE A 142 -24.07 2.35 3.58
CA ILE A 142 -23.57 1.45 2.52
C ILE A 142 -22.30 2.03 1.89
N MET A 143 -22.30 3.30 1.56
CA MET A 143 -21.14 3.98 0.99
C MET A 143 -19.95 3.98 1.94
N LYS A 144 -20.15 4.34 3.21
CA LYS A 144 -19.10 4.29 4.25
C LYS A 144 -18.54 2.89 4.42
N ALA A 145 -19.39 1.88 4.51
CA ALA A 145 -18.98 0.50 4.67
C ALA A 145 -18.17 0.00 3.46
N SER A 146 -18.64 0.24 2.26
CA SER A 146 -17.95 -0.20 1.04
C SER A 146 -16.61 0.51 0.82
N MET A 147 -16.53 1.79 1.15
CA MET A 147 -15.30 2.59 0.93
C MET A 147 -14.27 2.47 2.06
N LEU A 148 -14.68 2.09 3.27
CA LEU A 148 -13.78 2.05 4.41
C LEU A 148 -13.56 0.63 4.94
N ILE A 149 -14.62 -0.16 5.12
CA ILE A 149 -14.51 -1.50 5.72
C ILE A 149 -13.94 -2.49 4.68
N LEU A 150 -14.43 -2.44 3.45
CA LEU A 150 -13.99 -3.40 2.43
C LEU A 150 -12.48 -3.29 2.11
N PRO A 151 -11.91 -2.11 1.84
CA PRO A 151 -10.47 -1.97 1.67
C PRO A 151 -9.69 -2.39 2.92
N LEU A 152 -10.20 -2.07 4.11
CA LEU A 152 -9.57 -2.46 5.37
C LEU A 152 -9.44 -3.98 5.50
N ILE A 153 -10.48 -4.73 5.13
CA ILE A 153 -10.46 -6.20 5.12
C ILE A 153 -9.35 -6.70 4.18
N PHE A 154 -9.25 -6.16 2.96
CA PHE A 154 -8.20 -6.55 2.01
C PHE A 154 -6.81 -6.20 2.50
N ILE A 155 -6.62 -5.05 3.12
CA ILE A 155 -5.33 -4.62 3.68
C ILE A 155 -4.89 -5.58 4.80
N VAL A 156 -5.80 -5.90 5.73
CA VAL A 156 -5.51 -6.82 6.83
C VAL A 156 -5.26 -8.24 6.31
N ALA A 157 -6.07 -8.72 5.36
CA ALA A 157 -5.87 -10.03 4.73
C ALA A 157 -4.52 -10.09 4.01
N GLY A 158 -4.16 -9.07 3.23
CA GLY A 158 -2.85 -8.96 2.57
C GLY A 158 -1.69 -8.97 3.58
N TYR A 159 -1.83 -8.27 4.70
CA TYR A 159 -0.83 -8.29 5.77
C TYR A 159 -0.67 -9.68 6.41
N ILE A 160 -1.77 -10.39 6.66
CA ILE A 160 -1.75 -11.77 7.19
C ILE A 160 -1.05 -12.71 6.21
N ILE A 161 -1.37 -12.61 4.92
CA ILE A 161 -0.72 -13.38 3.86
C ILE A 161 0.79 -13.10 3.82
N TYR A 162 1.18 -11.83 3.84
CA TYR A 162 2.58 -11.43 3.89
C TYR A 162 3.29 -12.05 5.11
N ARG A 163 2.74 -11.90 6.28
CA ARG A 163 3.32 -12.43 7.54
C ARG A 163 3.49 -13.94 7.52
N ARG A 164 2.63 -14.65 6.83
CA ARG A 164 2.62 -16.12 6.83
C ARG A 164 3.51 -16.72 5.74
N TRP A 165 3.61 -16.05 4.60
CA TRP A 165 4.26 -16.64 3.42
C TRP A 165 5.53 -15.94 2.96
N PHE A 166 5.70 -14.65 3.24
CA PHE A 166 6.92 -13.95 2.88
C PHE A 166 8.03 -14.25 3.89
N LYS A 167 9.04 -15.03 3.45
CA LYS A 167 10.10 -15.57 4.32
C LYS A 167 11.40 -14.79 4.22
N ILE A 168 11.57 -13.93 3.21
CA ILE A 168 12.81 -13.20 2.98
C ILE A 168 12.94 -12.10 4.04
N ASP A 169 13.82 -12.29 5.00
CA ASP A 169 14.24 -11.27 5.95
C ASP A 169 15.60 -10.69 5.55
N GLU A 170 16.06 -9.65 6.24
CA GLU A 170 17.30 -8.95 5.94
C GLU A 170 18.52 -9.87 6.00
N LYS A 171 18.54 -10.83 6.94
CA LYS A 171 19.63 -11.78 7.08
C LYS A 171 19.67 -12.75 5.90
N MET A 172 18.53 -13.35 5.58
CA MET A 172 18.40 -14.22 4.42
C MET A 172 18.77 -13.50 3.12
N PHE A 173 18.34 -12.26 2.96
CA PHE A 173 18.70 -11.45 1.79
C PHE A 173 20.21 -11.21 1.70
N ALA A 174 20.86 -10.85 2.82
CA ALA A 174 22.32 -10.65 2.85
C ALA A 174 23.08 -11.95 2.53
N ASP A 175 22.61 -13.09 3.03
CA ASP A 175 23.19 -14.40 2.74
C ASP A 175 23.05 -14.75 1.24
N ILE A 176 21.88 -14.47 0.63
CA ILE A 176 21.62 -14.66 -0.81
C ILE A 176 22.57 -13.81 -1.66
N VAL A 177 22.69 -12.52 -1.37
CA VAL A 177 23.57 -11.60 -2.10
C VAL A 177 25.02 -12.05 -1.99
N THR A 178 25.45 -12.47 -0.80
CA THR A 178 26.81 -12.98 -0.58
C THR A 178 27.08 -14.23 -1.42
N ASP A 179 26.14 -15.17 -1.47
CA ASP A 179 26.30 -16.42 -2.22
C ASP A 179 26.28 -16.14 -3.75
N LEU A 180 25.38 -15.28 -4.25
CA LEU A 180 25.35 -14.85 -5.64
C LEU A 180 26.66 -14.15 -6.07
N THR A 181 27.23 -13.34 -5.19
CA THR A 181 28.49 -12.65 -5.43
C THR A 181 29.65 -13.67 -5.53
N LYS A 182 29.69 -14.67 -4.65
CA LYS A 182 30.70 -15.77 -4.70
C LYS A 182 30.59 -16.61 -5.97
N ARG A 183 29.38 -16.77 -6.52
CA ARG A 183 29.14 -17.49 -7.79
C ARG A 183 29.52 -16.65 -9.02
N GLY A 184 29.80 -15.35 -8.86
CA GLY A 184 30.01 -14.43 -9.99
C GLY A 184 28.73 -14.01 -10.72
N ASP A 185 27.56 -14.32 -10.14
CA ASP A 185 26.25 -14.03 -10.69
C ASP A 185 25.72 -12.63 -10.34
N PHE A 186 26.41 -11.95 -9.41
CA PHE A 186 26.05 -10.63 -8.91
C PHE A 186 27.23 -9.66 -9.10
N LYS A 187 27.10 -8.68 -9.98
CA LYS A 187 28.07 -7.59 -10.09
C LYS A 187 27.74 -6.54 -9.04
N THR A 188 28.59 -6.35 -8.07
CA THR A 188 28.53 -5.18 -7.19
C THR A 188 28.95 -3.93 -7.97
N ALA A 189 28.27 -2.81 -7.70
CA ALA A 189 28.56 -1.51 -8.34
C ALA A 189 29.99 -0.98 -8.10
N GLU A 190 30.82 -1.71 -7.36
CA GLU A 190 32.24 -1.39 -7.07
C GLU A 190 33.23 -2.07 -8.02
N SER A 191 32.76 -2.76 -9.06
CA SER A 191 33.63 -3.51 -9.99
C SER A 191 33.86 -2.85 -11.35
N ASP A 192 33.59 -1.54 -11.49
CA ASP A 192 33.95 -0.73 -12.65
C ASP A 192 34.98 0.34 -12.29
#